data_32ecc454db43e2977c9696af7e74137e
#
_entry.id   32ecc454db43e2977c9696af7e74137e
#
_cell.length_a   1.000
_cell.length_b   1.000
_cell.length_c   1.000
_cell.angle_alpha   90.00
_cell.angle_beta   90.00
_cell.angle_gamma   90.00
#
_symmetry.space_group_name_H-M   'P 1'
#
loop_
_entity.id
_entity.type
_entity.pdbx_description
1 polymer ?
#
loop_
_entity_poly.entity_id
_entity_poly.type
_entity_poly.pdbx_seq_one_letter_code
_entity_poly.pdbx_strand_id
1 'polypeptide(L)'
;MSITHTIVWYLSADPRLSANAADALDSATAAGERIHVPSICLVELTYLVEKGRLPVAARERLIHALDDPAIPCRLAPLDRAVADALEFVSRLEVPDLPDRIVTAAAVALRAPLISRDRKIRTSQVQTIW
;
A
#
# COMPACT_ATOMS: atom_id res chain seq x y z
N MET A 1 -5.57 3.32 -11.77
CA MET A 1 -4.82 3.87 -10.62
C MET A 1 -4.17 2.73 -9.88
N SER A 2 -2.91 2.89 -9.51
CA SER A 2 -2.16 1.89 -8.75
C SER A 2 -2.43 2.05 -7.25
N ILE A 3 -2.37 0.94 -6.50
CA ILE A 3 -2.46 0.94 -5.02
C ILE A 3 -1.35 1.80 -4.41
N THR A 4 -0.19 1.91 -5.07
CA THR A 4 0.92 2.78 -4.64
C THR A 4 0.49 4.23 -4.44
N HIS A 5 -0.50 4.73 -5.20
CA HIS A 5 -1.01 6.09 -5.03
C HIS A 5 -1.64 6.31 -3.65
N THR A 6 -2.17 5.28 -3.01
CA THR A 6 -2.79 5.39 -1.69
C THR A 6 -1.82 5.96 -0.64
N ILE A 7 -0.61 5.41 -0.56
CA ILE A 7 0.37 5.92 0.41
C ILE A 7 0.87 7.32 0.04
N VAL A 8 1.02 7.60 -1.24
CA VAL A 8 1.39 8.94 -1.72
C VAL A 8 0.34 9.97 -1.30
N TRP A 9 -0.92 9.66 -1.51
CA TRP A 9 -2.02 10.56 -1.13
C TRP A 9 -2.14 10.74 0.39
N TYR A 10 -1.93 9.68 1.16
CA TYR A 10 -1.96 9.77 2.61
C TYR A 10 -0.86 10.70 3.13
N LEU A 11 0.37 10.52 2.69
CA LEU A 11 1.52 11.29 3.15
C LEU A 11 1.46 12.77 2.72
N SER A 12 0.76 13.08 1.63
CA SER A 12 0.58 14.44 1.15
C SER A 12 -0.76 15.07 1.56
N ALA A 13 -1.57 14.36 2.37
CA ALA A 13 -2.91 14.77 2.75
C ALA A 13 -3.79 15.12 1.53
N ASP A 14 -3.67 14.33 0.46
CA ASP A 14 -4.38 14.58 -0.80
C ASP A 14 -5.85 14.19 -0.68
N PRO A 15 -6.81 15.05 -1.11
CA PRO A 15 -8.24 14.79 -1.00
C PRO A 15 -8.74 13.63 -1.87
N ARG A 16 -7.92 13.10 -2.78
CA ARG A 16 -8.26 11.89 -3.53
C ARG A 16 -8.33 10.64 -2.66
N LEU A 17 -7.64 10.65 -1.50
CA LEU A 17 -7.81 9.60 -0.50
C LEU A 17 -9.16 9.78 0.19
N SER A 18 -9.96 8.70 0.28
CA SER A 18 -11.28 8.78 0.91
C SER A 18 -11.17 9.11 2.40
N ALA A 19 -12.23 9.70 2.97
CA ALA A 19 -12.28 9.98 4.40
C ALA A 19 -12.16 8.68 5.22
N ASN A 20 -12.82 7.60 4.80
CA ASN A 20 -12.73 6.30 5.47
C ASN A 20 -11.30 5.75 5.47
N ALA A 21 -10.61 5.83 4.34
CA ALA A 21 -9.22 5.37 4.23
C ALA A 21 -8.29 6.22 5.10
N ALA A 22 -8.43 7.54 5.06
CA ALA A 22 -7.65 8.45 5.90
C ALA A 22 -7.89 8.18 7.39
N ASP A 23 -9.16 8.01 7.80
CA ASP A 23 -9.52 7.74 9.19
C ASP A 23 -8.97 6.39 9.67
N ALA A 24 -8.99 5.36 8.81
CA ALA A 24 -8.44 4.05 9.15
C ALA A 24 -6.92 4.13 9.39
N LEU A 25 -6.20 4.87 8.56
CA LEU A 25 -4.76 5.07 8.70
C LEU A 25 -4.42 5.93 9.92
N ASP A 26 -5.17 7.00 10.15
CA ASP A 26 -5.00 7.87 11.31
C ASP A 26 -5.30 7.12 12.63
N SER A 27 -6.33 6.28 12.63
CA SER A 27 -6.69 5.47 13.80
C SER A 27 -5.62 4.43 14.11
N ALA A 28 -5.05 3.78 13.09
CA ALA A 28 -3.95 2.85 13.27
C ALA A 28 -2.72 3.55 13.84
N THR A 29 -2.39 4.72 13.32
CA THR A 29 -1.30 5.55 13.84
C THR A 29 -1.52 5.94 15.30
N ALA A 30 -2.71 6.39 15.65
CA ALA A 30 -3.07 6.78 17.02
C ALA A 30 -3.02 5.60 17.98
N ALA A 31 -3.36 4.39 17.51
CA ALA A 31 -3.31 3.16 18.31
C ALA A 31 -1.91 2.57 18.44
N GLY A 32 -0.89 3.16 17.80
CA GLY A 32 0.47 2.63 17.77
C GLY A 32 0.65 1.42 16.86
N GLU A 33 -0.31 1.16 15.98
CA GLU A 33 -0.23 0.09 14.99
C GLU A 33 0.66 0.49 13.82
N ARG A 34 1.29 -0.49 13.19
CA ARG A 34 2.17 -0.25 12.05
C ARG A 34 1.37 -0.16 10.76
N ILE A 35 1.71 0.84 9.94
CA ILE A 35 1.25 0.92 8.55
C ILE A 35 2.29 0.21 7.71
N HIS A 36 1.91 -0.91 7.10
CA HIS A 36 2.80 -1.69 6.26
C HIS A 36 2.76 -1.18 4.82
N VAL A 37 3.93 -0.84 4.30
CA VAL A 37 4.10 -0.45 2.89
C VAL A 37 4.86 -1.58 2.19
N PRO A 38 4.20 -2.35 1.31
CA PRO A 38 4.90 -3.38 0.55
C PRO A 38 6.06 -2.79 -0.25
N SER A 39 7.19 -3.49 -0.28
CA SER A 39 8.40 -3.00 -0.96
C SER A 39 8.18 -2.75 -2.45
N ILE A 40 7.26 -3.47 -3.09
CA ILE A 40 6.90 -3.23 -4.49
C ILE A 40 6.33 -1.82 -4.70
N CYS A 41 5.68 -1.24 -3.69
CA CYS A 41 5.17 0.13 -3.77
C CYS A 41 6.31 1.14 -3.89
N LEU A 42 7.41 0.93 -3.18
CA LEU A 42 8.58 1.80 -3.30
C LEU A 42 9.23 1.66 -4.69
N VAL A 43 9.31 0.45 -5.21
CA VAL A 43 9.80 0.19 -6.57
C VAL A 43 8.93 0.91 -7.59
N GLU A 44 7.61 0.74 -7.49
CA GLU A 44 6.66 1.36 -8.42
C GLU A 44 6.69 2.89 -8.31
N LEU A 45 6.78 3.42 -7.10
CA LEU A 45 6.88 4.87 -6.88
C LEU A 45 8.14 5.45 -7.53
N THR A 46 9.28 4.78 -7.38
CA THR A 46 10.52 5.17 -8.06
C THR A 46 10.32 5.21 -9.57
N TYR A 47 9.69 4.19 -10.14
CA TYR A 47 9.38 4.11 -11.56
C TYR A 47 8.47 5.25 -12.02
N LEU A 48 7.42 5.56 -11.24
CA LEU A 48 6.50 6.64 -11.58
C LEU A 48 7.17 8.03 -11.53
N VAL A 49 8.09 8.23 -10.60
CA VAL A 49 8.90 9.46 -10.53
C VAL A 49 9.82 9.56 -11.74
N GLU A 50 10.50 8.48 -12.11
CA GLU A 50 11.37 8.44 -13.29
C GLU A 50 10.60 8.74 -14.58
N LYS A 51 9.34 8.30 -14.65
CA LYS A 51 8.45 8.58 -15.79
C LYS A 51 7.83 9.97 -15.76
N GLY A 52 8.09 10.78 -14.75
CA GLY A 52 7.51 12.11 -14.63
C GLY A 52 6.02 12.12 -14.27
N ARG A 53 5.47 10.99 -13.79
CA ARG A 53 4.05 10.88 -13.41
C ARG A 53 3.78 11.26 -11.98
N LEU A 54 4.80 11.26 -11.14
CA LEU A 54 4.76 11.72 -9.76
C LEU A 54 5.98 12.61 -9.49
N PRO A 55 5.83 13.61 -8.59
CA PRO A 55 6.96 14.47 -8.26
C PRO A 55 8.00 13.73 -7.42
N VAL A 56 9.26 14.14 -7.51
CA VAL A 56 10.36 13.62 -6.69
C VAL A 56 10.02 13.71 -5.20
N ALA A 57 9.34 14.77 -4.79
CA ALA A 57 8.91 14.97 -3.40
C ALA A 57 8.05 13.83 -2.86
N ALA A 58 7.27 13.14 -3.71
CA ALA A 58 6.45 12.00 -3.28
C ALA A 58 7.31 10.87 -2.77
N ARG A 59 8.40 10.56 -3.48
CA ARG A 59 9.34 9.52 -3.05
C ARG A 59 10.10 9.94 -1.80
N GLU A 60 10.53 11.18 -1.73
CA GLU A 60 11.24 11.70 -0.56
C GLU A 60 10.37 11.63 0.71
N ARG A 61 9.08 11.94 0.61
CA ARG A 61 8.15 11.81 1.73
C ARG A 61 8.03 10.37 2.22
N LEU A 62 7.95 9.41 1.31
CA LEU A 62 7.88 8.00 1.70
C LEU A 62 9.17 7.55 2.37
N ILE A 63 10.32 7.88 1.82
CA ILE A 63 11.62 7.55 2.41
C ILE A 63 11.73 8.16 3.81
N HIS A 64 11.35 9.42 3.97
CA HIS A 64 11.35 10.08 5.28
C HIS A 64 10.44 9.35 6.28
N ALA A 65 9.23 8.97 5.85
CA ALA A 65 8.29 8.24 6.71
C ALA A 65 8.85 6.86 7.13
N LEU A 66 9.53 6.17 6.23
CA LEU A 66 10.13 4.86 6.53
C LEU A 66 11.35 4.97 7.45
N ASP A 67 12.09 6.06 7.36
CA ASP A 67 13.34 6.26 8.13
C ASP A 67 13.09 6.87 9.51
N ASP A 68 11.97 7.55 9.72
CA ASP A 68 11.64 8.18 10.99
C ASP A 68 11.00 7.18 11.96
N PRO A 69 11.68 6.83 13.07
CA PRO A 69 11.14 5.86 14.02
C PRO A 69 9.86 6.35 14.75
N ALA A 70 9.58 7.65 14.74
CA ALA A 70 8.37 8.22 15.34
C ALA A 70 7.14 8.00 14.45
N ILE A 71 7.32 7.72 13.16
CA ILE A 71 6.23 7.44 12.23
C ILE A 71 6.05 5.92 12.14
N PRO A 72 4.83 5.38 12.38
CA PRO A 72 4.59 3.94 12.40
C PRO A 72 4.47 3.33 11.00
N CYS A 73 5.27 3.80 10.05
CA CYS A 73 5.30 3.34 8.68
C CYS A 73 6.50 2.38 8.51
N ARG A 74 6.24 1.18 8.03
CA ARG A 74 7.29 0.15 7.89
C ARG A 74 7.21 -0.50 6.53
N LEU A 75 8.38 -0.70 5.93
CA LEU A 75 8.48 -1.43 4.68
C LEU A 75 8.22 -2.92 4.92
N ALA A 76 7.28 -3.50 4.18
CA ALA A 76 7.01 -4.93 4.20
C ALA A 76 7.75 -5.57 3.01
N PRO A 77 8.77 -6.40 3.27
CA PRO A 77 9.57 -6.96 2.19
C PRO A 77 8.79 -7.99 1.36
N LEU A 78 9.11 -8.08 0.08
CA LEU A 78 8.64 -9.15 -0.77
C LEU A 78 9.46 -10.40 -0.47
N ASP A 79 9.05 -11.12 0.55
CA ASP A 79 9.71 -12.34 1.02
C ASP A 79 9.00 -13.61 0.54
N ARG A 80 9.44 -14.76 1.02
CA ARG A 80 8.86 -16.05 0.66
C ARG A 80 7.36 -16.12 1.03
N ALA A 81 6.98 -15.57 2.19
CA ALA A 81 5.58 -15.62 2.63
C ALA A 81 4.67 -14.84 1.68
N VAL A 82 5.10 -13.66 1.23
CA VAL A 82 4.34 -12.87 0.25
C VAL A 82 4.30 -13.57 -1.11
N ALA A 83 5.40 -14.13 -1.55
CA ALA A 83 5.47 -14.86 -2.82
C ALA A 83 4.54 -16.07 -2.81
N ASP A 84 4.51 -16.82 -1.72
CA ASP A 84 3.60 -17.97 -1.57
C ASP A 84 2.14 -17.53 -1.50
N ALA A 85 1.85 -16.42 -0.85
CA ALA A 85 0.49 -15.89 -0.74
C ALA A 85 -0.08 -15.44 -2.09
N LEU A 86 0.76 -15.15 -3.07
CA LEU A 86 0.32 -14.76 -4.41
C LEU A 86 -0.61 -15.81 -5.04
N GLU A 87 -0.39 -17.08 -4.73
CA GLU A 87 -1.21 -18.19 -5.20
C GLU A 87 -2.69 -18.05 -4.79
N PHE A 88 -2.96 -17.42 -3.65
CA PHE A 88 -4.30 -17.21 -3.12
C PHE A 88 -4.98 -15.96 -3.65
N VAL A 89 -4.31 -15.15 -4.47
CA VAL A 89 -4.86 -13.96 -5.08
C VAL A 89 -5.18 -14.27 -6.55
N SER A 90 -6.46 -14.22 -6.91
CA SER A 90 -6.89 -14.58 -8.26
C SER A 90 -6.31 -13.61 -9.31
N ARG A 91 -5.64 -14.18 -10.31
CA ARG A 91 -5.16 -13.40 -11.45
C ARG A 91 -6.29 -12.80 -12.29
N LEU A 92 -7.47 -13.43 -12.25
CA LEU A 92 -8.65 -12.92 -12.97
C LEU A 92 -9.26 -11.71 -12.27
N GLU A 93 -9.22 -11.68 -10.94
CA GLU A 93 -9.76 -10.57 -10.16
C GLU A 93 -8.75 -9.43 -10.04
N VAL A 94 -7.46 -9.74 -9.91
CA VAL A 94 -6.38 -8.75 -9.78
C VAL A 94 -5.32 -9.07 -10.83
N PRO A 95 -5.54 -8.65 -12.10
CA PRO A 95 -4.62 -9.01 -13.19
C PRO A 95 -3.31 -8.24 -13.20
N ASP A 96 -3.28 -7.03 -12.64
CA ASP A 96 -2.07 -6.21 -12.57
C ASP A 96 -1.10 -6.80 -11.55
N LEU A 97 0.11 -7.15 -11.98
CA LEU A 97 1.06 -7.86 -11.13
C LEU A 97 1.47 -7.06 -9.88
N PRO A 98 1.84 -5.77 -9.94
CA PRO A 98 2.11 -5.01 -8.74
C PRO A 98 0.95 -4.98 -7.74
N ASP A 99 -0.27 -4.75 -8.19
CA ASP A 99 -1.46 -4.76 -7.34
C ASP A 99 -1.73 -6.14 -6.73
N ARG A 100 -1.48 -7.19 -7.51
CA ARG A 100 -1.60 -8.57 -7.04
C ARG A 100 -0.57 -8.87 -5.94
N ILE A 101 0.66 -8.38 -6.07
CA ILE A 101 1.71 -8.52 -5.05
C ILE A 101 1.33 -7.76 -3.77
N VAL A 102 0.80 -6.55 -3.88
CA VAL A 102 0.34 -5.77 -2.72
C VAL A 102 -0.78 -6.50 -2.00
N THR A 103 -1.73 -7.07 -2.74
CA THR A 103 -2.82 -7.87 -2.18
C THR A 103 -2.29 -9.12 -1.48
N ALA A 104 -1.32 -9.80 -2.07
CA ALA A 104 -0.65 -10.95 -1.46
C ALA A 104 0.08 -10.58 -0.15
N ALA A 105 0.68 -9.39 -0.09
CA ALA A 105 1.29 -8.89 1.13
C ALA A 105 0.26 -8.72 2.24
N ALA A 106 -0.92 -8.19 1.94
CA ALA A 106 -2.02 -8.06 2.89
C ALA A 106 -2.48 -9.44 3.39
N VAL A 107 -2.58 -10.43 2.51
CA VAL A 107 -2.89 -11.82 2.88
C VAL A 107 -1.85 -12.37 3.85
N ALA A 108 -0.56 -12.26 3.51
CA ALA A 108 0.53 -12.77 4.33
C ALA A 108 0.61 -12.10 5.69
N LEU A 109 0.33 -10.80 5.77
CA LEU A 109 0.35 -10.01 7.00
C LEU A 109 -0.97 -10.12 7.77
N ARG A 110 -2.00 -10.72 7.20
CA ARG A 110 -3.35 -10.78 7.77
C ARG A 110 -3.86 -9.39 8.16
N ALA A 111 -3.61 -8.43 7.30
CA ALA A 111 -3.98 -7.03 7.49
C ALA A 111 -5.02 -6.59 6.46
N PRO A 112 -5.89 -5.62 6.80
CA PRO A 112 -6.75 -5.02 5.80
C PRO A 112 -5.93 -4.24 4.78
N LEU A 113 -6.46 -4.15 3.57
CA LEU A 113 -5.85 -3.44 2.45
C LEU A 113 -6.59 -2.12 2.22
N ILE A 114 -5.87 -1.02 2.20
CA ILE A 114 -6.42 0.27 1.82
C ILE A 114 -6.41 0.35 0.29
N SER A 115 -7.58 0.21 -0.31
CA SER A 115 -7.70 0.23 -1.77
C SER A 115 -9.07 0.67 -2.22
N ARG A 116 -9.09 1.47 -3.29
CA ARG A 116 -10.31 1.87 -4.00
C ARG A 116 -10.78 0.79 -4.98
N ASP A 117 -9.94 -0.13 -5.35
CA ASP A 117 -10.25 -1.12 -6.37
C ASP A 117 -11.24 -2.17 -5.83
N ARG A 118 -12.46 -2.14 -6.37
CA ARG A 118 -13.51 -3.09 -5.99
C ARG A 118 -13.23 -4.52 -6.46
N LYS A 119 -12.36 -4.70 -7.46
CA LYS A 119 -11.98 -6.02 -7.97
C LYS A 119 -11.10 -6.79 -6.98
N ILE A 120 -10.45 -6.10 -6.04
CA ILE A 120 -9.58 -6.70 -5.03
C ILE A 120 -10.39 -7.28 -3.86
N ARG A 121 -11.70 -7.16 -3.86
CA ARG A 121 -12.57 -7.72 -2.81
C ARG A 121 -12.58 -9.25 -2.91
N THR A 122 -11.51 -9.86 -2.44
CA THR A 122 -11.46 -11.31 -2.26
C THR A 122 -12.02 -11.66 -0.89
N SER A 123 -12.44 -12.92 -0.68
CA SER A 123 -12.87 -13.40 0.63
C SER A 123 -11.76 -13.39 1.68
N GLN A 124 -10.51 -13.19 1.29
CA GLN A 124 -9.33 -13.29 2.13
C GLN A 124 -8.75 -11.94 2.55
N VAL A 125 -9.15 -10.86 1.88
CA VAL A 125 -8.63 -9.52 2.12
C VAL A 125 -9.78 -8.56 2.35
N GLN A 126 -9.81 -7.95 3.52
CA GLN A 126 -10.71 -6.84 3.80
C GLN A 126 -10.12 -5.59 3.15
N THR A 127 -10.91 -4.90 2.33
CA THR A 127 -10.52 -3.62 1.74
C THR A 127 -11.25 -2.48 2.43
N ILE A 128 -10.54 -1.37 2.62
CA ILE A 128 -11.07 -0.14 3.20
C ILE A 128 -10.88 0.98 2.17
N TRP A 129 -11.97 1.67 1.91
CA TRP A 129 -11.92 2.91 1.13
C TRP A 129 -13.04 3.88 1.47
#